data_60742ea7afedecb601130c2f0432b1e9
#
_entry.id   60742ea7afedecb601130c2f0432b1e9
#
_cell.length_a   1.000
_cell.length_b   1.000
_cell.length_c   1.000
_cell.angle_alpha   90.00
_cell.angle_beta   90.00
_cell.angle_gamma   90.00
#
_symmetry.space_group_name_H-M   'P 1'
#
loop_
_entity.id
_entity.type
_entity.pdbx_description
1 polymer ?
#
loop_
_entity_poly.entity_id
_entity_poly.type
_entity_poly.pdbx_seq_one_letter_code
_entity_poly.pdbx_strand_id
1 'polypeptide(L)'
;MAIPAVAVPQRGTPVHLDASEKSMDIRFQCLGPDQWKAEILIVPVCQGENMLEACPALDNLAPWLAIAPAMRDFQGKKGQQALLHGHPELRVPRVLAIGLGAREDLTTDDIRTAVATGVQRAHELGLESILLLEPQLATLPGGRERLVEESVYAACLALYKYDLKKPAKDAPAAPQWLAVAFEGDFVPDGGQQAARRGERAAEAVCLARRLDNTPSNLLSPALLAEEAQKLAADAGLKCTVLDEKDLAEAGMNCLLAVGQGSARPPRLIVLEHAPEGHEQEKPLVLVGKGITFDTGGICLKPAANMHAMKGDMSGAAAVLATLVACAGDELPRRVVGIMACAENMPGGNAMRPGDVVRAASGDTVEIQNTDAEGRLALCDALDYAQKQWTPAAVVDIATLTGACAVALGTQVAGLFCDDDALAEHIRAAGAVGGENYWPLPLWKGYEDNLKSEVADICHMGPREGGAIHAALFLKHFVREGVRWAHLDIAGVDWATKKTALCPVGSTGFGARTLLELARGGV
;
A
#
# COMPACT_ATOMS: atom_id res chain seq x y z
N MET A 1 -29.28 46.17 -8.93
CA MET A 1 -29.60 45.10 -7.99
C MET A 1 -28.35 44.20 -7.87
N ALA A 2 -27.65 44.31 -6.77
CA ALA A 2 -26.46 43.48 -6.54
C ALA A 2 -26.94 42.11 -6.07
N ILE A 3 -26.44 41.05 -6.71
CA ILE A 3 -26.66 39.66 -6.30
C ILE A 3 -25.85 39.44 -5.00
N PRO A 4 -26.47 38.99 -3.90
CA PRO A 4 -25.71 38.73 -2.68
C PRO A 4 -24.75 37.56 -2.91
N ALA A 5 -23.50 37.72 -2.46
CA ALA A 5 -22.50 36.68 -2.46
C ALA A 5 -23.03 35.45 -1.70
N VAL A 6 -23.07 34.31 -2.37
CA VAL A 6 -23.37 33.02 -1.74
C VAL A 6 -22.25 32.73 -0.76
N ALA A 7 -22.58 32.69 0.52
CA ALA A 7 -21.64 32.29 1.56
C ALA A 7 -21.16 30.85 1.29
N VAL A 8 -19.88 30.68 1.11
CA VAL A 8 -19.22 29.37 1.09
C VAL A 8 -19.54 28.66 2.41
N PRO A 9 -20.04 27.43 2.41
CA PRO A 9 -20.32 26.71 3.63
C PRO A 9 -19.04 26.62 4.48
N GLN A 10 -19.16 27.03 5.73
CA GLN A 10 -18.09 26.92 6.71
C GLN A 10 -17.57 25.48 6.78
N ARG A 11 -16.26 25.37 6.95
CA ARG A 11 -15.45 24.17 7.14
C ARG A 11 -16.22 23.08 7.87
N GLY A 12 -16.44 21.96 7.23
CA GLY A 12 -16.86 20.74 7.91
C GLY A 12 -15.84 20.48 9.03
N THR A 13 -16.37 20.17 10.21
CA THR A 13 -15.53 19.76 11.35
C THR A 13 -14.59 18.67 10.86
N PRO A 14 -13.27 18.76 11.08
CA PRO A 14 -12.36 17.68 10.70
C PRO A 14 -12.89 16.40 11.34
N VAL A 15 -13.23 15.42 10.54
CA VAL A 15 -13.41 14.06 11.05
C VAL A 15 -12.00 13.66 11.46
N HIS A 16 -11.73 13.62 12.75
CA HIS A 16 -10.48 13.10 13.26
C HIS A 16 -10.36 11.70 12.70
N LEU A 17 -9.35 11.50 11.85
CA LEU A 17 -8.92 10.20 11.38
C LEU A 17 -8.17 9.56 12.55
N ASP A 18 -8.95 9.15 13.58
CA ASP A 18 -8.38 8.64 14.82
C ASP A 18 -7.62 7.34 14.54
N ALA A 19 -6.32 7.38 14.74
CA ALA A 19 -5.41 6.25 14.63
C ALA A 19 -5.55 5.26 15.81
N SER A 20 -6.60 5.38 16.63
CA SER A 20 -6.79 4.61 17.86
C SER A 20 -7.52 3.28 17.67
N GLU A 21 -7.37 2.58 16.55
CA GLU A 21 -7.52 1.13 16.61
C GLU A 21 -6.30 0.62 17.39
N LYS A 22 -6.52 0.16 18.63
CA LYS A 22 -5.46 -0.47 19.43
C LYS A 22 -4.84 -1.58 18.59
N SER A 23 -3.54 -1.47 18.33
CA SER A 23 -2.80 -2.55 17.71
C SER A 23 -2.99 -3.82 18.55
N MET A 24 -3.18 -4.94 17.88
CA MET A 24 -3.30 -6.25 18.52
C MET A 24 -1.94 -6.57 19.18
N ASP A 25 -1.92 -6.89 20.47
CA ASP A 25 -0.70 -7.25 21.19
C ASP A 25 -0.14 -8.58 20.67
N ILE A 26 1.06 -8.57 20.11
CA ILE A 26 1.70 -9.75 19.54
C ILE A 26 2.59 -10.41 20.61
N ARG A 27 2.34 -11.69 20.85
CA ARG A 27 3.04 -12.51 21.86
C ARG A 27 3.65 -13.74 21.22
N PHE A 28 4.55 -14.38 21.98
CA PHE A 28 5.12 -15.66 21.64
C PHE A 28 4.87 -16.65 22.78
N GLN A 29 4.50 -17.88 22.44
CA GLN A 29 4.31 -18.94 23.42
C GLN A 29 5.01 -20.21 22.93
N CYS A 30 5.76 -20.87 23.81
CA CYS A 30 6.24 -22.23 23.56
C CYS A 30 5.07 -23.23 23.78
N LEU A 31 5.02 -24.27 22.97
CA LEU A 31 3.93 -25.25 23.02
C LEU A 31 4.15 -26.28 24.14
N GLY A 32 3.79 -25.91 25.39
CA GLY A 32 3.34 -26.92 26.32
C GLY A 32 1.80 -26.88 26.34
N PRO A 33 1.04 -27.97 26.09
CA PRO A 33 -0.42 -27.96 26.17
C PRO A 33 -0.95 -27.35 27.47
N ASP A 34 -0.15 -27.44 28.54
CA ASP A 34 -0.40 -26.89 29.85
C ASP A 34 -0.30 -25.36 29.94
N GLN A 35 0.27 -24.70 28.94
CA GLN A 35 0.52 -23.26 28.93
C GLN A 35 -0.38 -22.48 27.97
N TRP A 36 -1.22 -23.15 27.19
CA TRP A 36 -2.13 -22.49 26.25
C TRP A 36 -3.18 -21.66 26.97
N LYS A 37 -3.17 -20.35 26.71
CA LYS A 37 -4.10 -19.40 27.34
C LYS A 37 -4.76 -18.54 26.27
N ALA A 38 -5.52 -19.14 25.37
CA ALA A 38 -6.26 -18.43 24.36
C ALA A 38 -7.67 -18.99 24.25
N GLU A 39 -8.58 -18.25 23.62
CA GLU A 39 -9.95 -18.70 23.38
C GLU A 39 -10.06 -19.57 22.12
N ILE A 40 -9.07 -19.50 21.23
CA ILE A 40 -8.98 -20.30 20.01
C ILE A 40 -7.53 -20.60 19.66
N LEU A 41 -7.28 -21.86 19.23
CA LEU A 41 -6.05 -22.29 18.57
C LEU A 41 -6.32 -22.40 17.06
N ILE A 42 -5.56 -21.70 16.24
CA ILE A 42 -5.58 -21.82 14.78
C ILE A 42 -4.44 -22.75 14.37
N VAL A 43 -4.79 -23.82 13.64
CA VAL A 43 -3.85 -24.82 13.13
C VAL A 43 -3.89 -24.83 11.62
N PRO A 44 -2.87 -24.29 10.92
CA PRO A 44 -2.70 -24.47 9.48
C PRO A 44 -2.32 -25.92 9.16
N VAL A 45 -3.00 -26.56 8.20
CA VAL A 45 -2.83 -27.98 7.88
C VAL A 45 -2.68 -28.15 6.37
N CYS A 46 -1.62 -28.83 5.91
CA CYS A 46 -1.44 -29.11 4.49
C CYS A 46 -2.40 -30.22 4.02
N GLN A 47 -2.71 -30.23 2.73
CA GLN A 47 -3.53 -31.26 2.12
C GLN A 47 -2.85 -32.63 2.23
N GLY A 48 -3.62 -33.63 2.68
CA GLY A 48 -3.10 -34.98 2.90
C GLY A 48 -2.46 -35.21 4.27
N GLU A 49 -2.19 -34.15 5.04
CA GLU A 49 -1.78 -34.24 6.45
C GLU A 49 -2.98 -34.33 7.36
N ASN A 50 -2.83 -35.02 8.48
CA ASN A 50 -3.81 -34.98 9.55
C ASN A 50 -3.45 -33.89 10.58
N MET A 51 -4.41 -33.50 11.42
CA MET A 51 -4.21 -32.43 12.41
C MET A 51 -3.12 -32.75 13.43
N LEU A 52 -2.86 -34.02 13.74
CA LEU A 52 -1.81 -34.43 14.70
C LEU A 52 -0.42 -34.28 14.09
N GLU A 53 -0.27 -34.52 12.78
CA GLU A 53 0.97 -34.25 12.06
C GLU A 53 1.28 -32.76 12.03
N ALA A 54 0.25 -31.92 11.85
CA ALA A 54 0.38 -30.47 11.88
C ALA A 54 0.57 -29.91 13.31
N CYS A 55 0.03 -30.59 14.33
CA CYS A 55 0.12 -30.20 15.74
C CYS A 55 0.24 -31.42 16.66
N PRO A 56 1.44 -32.00 16.82
CA PRO A 56 1.68 -33.15 17.70
C PRO A 56 1.28 -32.92 19.16
N ALA A 57 1.24 -31.69 19.60
CA ALA A 57 0.77 -31.33 20.95
C ALA A 57 -0.69 -31.74 21.23
N LEU A 58 -1.44 -32.14 20.19
CA LEU A 58 -2.82 -32.67 20.28
C LEU A 58 -2.87 -34.22 20.29
N ASP A 59 -1.77 -34.93 20.38
CA ASP A 59 -1.72 -36.41 20.28
C ASP A 59 -2.60 -37.10 21.31
N ASN A 60 -2.70 -36.60 22.54
CA ASN A 60 -3.59 -37.12 23.57
C ASN A 60 -5.08 -37.03 23.18
N LEU A 61 -5.43 -36.22 22.18
CA LEU A 61 -6.79 -36.03 21.67
C LEU A 61 -7.08 -36.82 20.39
N ALA A 62 -6.15 -37.64 19.93
CA ALA A 62 -6.28 -38.43 18.70
C ALA A 62 -7.62 -39.19 18.61
N PRO A 63 -8.11 -39.90 19.67
CA PRO A 63 -9.38 -40.59 19.60
C PRO A 63 -10.58 -39.67 19.40
N TRP A 64 -10.54 -38.49 19.98
CA TRP A 64 -11.60 -37.48 19.81
C TRP A 64 -11.55 -36.83 18.42
N LEU A 65 -10.37 -36.46 17.93
CA LEU A 65 -10.21 -35.90 16.59
C LEU A 65 -10.68 -36.85 15.50
N ALA A 66 -10.43 -38.17 15.67
CA ALA A 66 -10.85 -39.21 14.71
C ALA A 66 -12.39 -39.33 14.55
N ILE A 67 -13.14 -39.01 15.60
CA ILE A 67 -14.61 -39.10 15.59
C ILE A 67 -15.30 -37.75 15.46
N ALA A 68 -14.55 -36.63 15.53
CA ALA A 68 -15.14 -35.31 15.48
C ALA A 68 -15.80 -35.04 14.10
N PRO A 69 -17.12 -34.72 14.06
CA PRO A 69 -17.83 -34.54 12.79
C PRO A 69 -17.20 -33.48 11.89
N ALA A 70 -16.66 -32.41 12.47
CA ALA A 70 -16.00 -31.32 11.73
C ALA A 70 -14.74 -31.79 10.99
N MET A 71 -14.07 -32.85 11.45
CA MET A 71 -12.86 -33.41 10.84
C MET A 71 -13.16 -34.46 9.76
N ARG A 72 -14.38 -34.98 9.69
CA ARG A 72 -14.75 -36.09 8.78
C ARG A 72 -14.50 -35.73 7.31
N ASP A 73 -14.83 -34.50 6.92
CA ASP A 73 -14.71 -34.00 5.54
C ASP A 73 -13.52 -33.08 5.34
N PHE A 74 -12.74 -32.80 6.40
CA PHE A 74 -11.57 -31.94 6.33
C PHE A 74 -10.41 -32.72 5.71
N GLN A 75 -9.88 -32.17 4.60
CA GLN A 75 -8.79 -32.76 3.81
C GLN A 75 -7.58 -31.83 3.70
N GLY A 76 -7.56 -30.69 4.39
CA GLY A 76 -6.51 -29.68 4.27
C GLY A 76 -6.49 -28.93 2.94
N LYS A 77 -7.56 -29.03 2.12
CA LYS A 77 -7.65 -28.28 0.86
C LYS A 77 -7.63 -26.78 1.14
N LYS A 78 -7.02 -26.00 0.23
CA LYS A 78 -6.86 -24.55 0.34
C LYS A 78 -8.15 -23.84 0.75
N GLY A 79 -8.11 -23.15 1.89
CA GLY A 79 -9.24 -22.39 2.45
C GLY A 79 -10.32 -23.24 3.14
N GLN A 80 -10.18 -24.56 3.20
CA GLN A 80 -11.09 -25.45 3.94
C GLN A 80 -10.95 -25.18 5.45
N GLN A 81 -12.06 -25.17 6.18
CA GLN A 81 -12.07 -24.88 7.63
C GLN A 81 -12.81 -25.99 8.39
N ALA A 82 -12.28 -26.34 9.56
CA ALA A 82 -12.96 -27.20 10.53
C ALA A 82 -12.82 -26.60 11.93
N LEU A 83 -13.95 -26.19 12.52
CA LEU A 83 -14.01 -25.65 13.88
C LEU A 83 -14.45 -26.74 14.85
N LEU A 84 -13.61 -26.97 15.84
CA LEU A 84 -13.83 -27.95 16.94
C LEU A 84 -14.10 -27.18 18.23
N HIS A 85 -15.03 -27.72 19.03
CA HIS A 85 -15.43 -27.15 20.31
C HIS A 85 -15.20 -28.14 21.44
N GLY A 86 -14.64 -27.65 22.55
CA GLY A 86 -14.78 -28.19 23.88
C GLY A 86 -14.43 -29.66 24.10
N HIS A 87 -13.12 -29.99 24.19
CA HIS A 87 -12.72 -31.23 24.86
C HIS A 87 -12.26 -30.90 26.29
N PRO A 88 -12.61 -31.69 27.32
CA PRO A 88 -12.26 -31.42 28.72
C PRO A 88 -10.74 -31.28 28.98
N GLU A 89 -9.93 -31.95 28.17
CA GLU A 89 -8.45 -31.88 28.25
C GLU A 89 -7.86 -30.76 27.45
N LEU A 90 -8.65 -30.04 26.62
CA LEU A 90 -8.19 -28.84 25.91
C LEU A 90 -8.33 -27.63 26.82
N ARG A 91 -7.23 -26.97 27.11
CA ARG A 91 -7.25 -25.68 27.80
C ARG A 91 -7.71 -24.55 26.90
N VAL A 92 -7.57 -24.71 25.59
CA VAL A 92 -8.13 -23.81 24.58
C VAL A 92 -9.52 -24.32 24.20
N PRO A 93 -10.61 -23.57 24.45
CA PRO A 93 -11.98 -24.07 24.25
C PRO A 93 -12.35 -24.31 22.77
N ARG A 94 -11.54 -23.84 21.82
CA ARG A 94 -11.79 -24.01 20.37
C ARG A 94 -10.51 -24.30 19.61
N VAL A 95 -10.59 -25.19 18.61
CA VAL A 95 -9.50 -25.43 17.65
C VAL A 95 -10.05 -25.23 16.26
N LEU A 96 -9.41 -24.39 15.46
CA LEU A 96 -9.76 -24.09 14.08
C LEU A 96 -8.65 -24.63 13.16
N ALA A 97 -8.92 -25.73 12.45
CA ALA A 97 -8.08 -26.20 11.38
C ALA A 97 -8.34 -25.39 10.12
N ILE A 98 -7.26 -24.96 9.43
CA ILE A 98 -7.34 -24.25 8.15
C ILE A 98 -6.47 -24.95 7.13
N GLY A 99 -7.07 -25.38 6.02
CA GLY A 99 -6.38 -26.04 4.92
C GLY A 99 -5.51 -25.08 4.12
N LEU A 100 -4.24 -25.43 3.94
CA LEU A 100 -3.24 -24.71 3.18
C LEU A 100 -3.20 -25.11 1.70
N GLY A 101 -3.72 -26.31 1.35
CA GLY A 101 -3.50 -26.94 0.05
C GLY A 101 -2.29 -27.85 0.03
N ALA A 102 -1.85 -28.28 -1.16
CA ALA A 102 -0.72 -29.19 -1.33
C ALA A 102 0.60 -28.52 -0.88
N ARG A 103 1.42 -29.26 -0.13
CA ARG A 103 2.68 -28.73 0.48
C ARG A 103 3.68 -28.28 -0.57
N GLU A 104 3.74 -28.97 -1.71
CA GLU A 104 4.63 -28.67 -2.82
C GLU A 104 4.31 -27.38 -3.60
N ASP A 105 3.05 -26.93 -3.51
CA ASP A 105 2.55 -25.75 -4.22
C ASP A 105 2.41 -24.52 -3.30
N LEU A 106 2.84 -24.64 -2.03
CA LEU A 106 2.63 -23.59 -1.04
C LEU A 106 3.43 -22.33 -1.37
N THR A 107 2.73 -21.22 -1.30
CA THR A 107 3.29 -19.87 -1.40
C THR A 107 3.15 -19.11 -0.08
N THR A 108 3.89 -18.02 0.07
CA THR A 108 3.73 -17.11 1.20
C THR A 108 2.30 -16.55 1.29
N ASP A 109 1.65 -16.33 0.15
CA ASP A 109 0.27 -15.81 0.11
C ASP A 109 -0.77 -16.83 0.63
N ASP A 110 -0.48 -18.12 0.52
CA ASP A 110 -1.33 -19.15 1.10
C ASP A 110 -1.30 -19.09 2.63
N ILE A 111 -0.11 -18.88 3.21
CA ILE A 111 0.05 -18.68 4.65
C ILE A 111 -0.66 -17.41 5.12
N ARG A 112 -0.44 -16.29 4.44
CA ARG A 112 -1.13 -15.02 4.73
C ARG A 112 -2.65 -15.18 4.71
N THR A 113 -3.16 -15.84 3.66
CA THR A 113 -4.59 -16.07 3.49
C THR A 113 -5.16 -16.95 4.60
N ALA A 114 -4.46 -18.02 4.96
CA ALA A 114 -4.89 -18.92 6.04
C ALA A 114 -4.92 -18.21 7.39
N VAL A 115 -3.86 -17.49 7.74
CA VAL A 115 -3.77 -16.72 8.99
C VAL A 115 -4.89 -15.67 9.05
N ALA A 116 -5.03 -14.87 7.99
CA ALA A 116 -6.07 -13.84 7.92
C ALA A 116 -7.48 -14.44 8.05
N THR A 117 -7.74 -15.57 7.39
CA THR A 117 -9.02 -16.31 7.50
C THR A 117 -9.28 -16.74 8.93
N GLY A 118 -8.27 -17.26 9.61
CA GLY A 118 -8.37 -17.68 11.02
C GLY A 118 -8.67 -16.54 11.97
N VAL A 119 -7.97 -15.42 11.80
CA VAL A 119 -8.16 -14.20 12.61
C VAL A 119 -9.56 -13.60 12.36
N GLN A 120 -10.00 -13.53 11.10
CA GLN A 120 -11.38 -13.08 10.79
C GLN A 120 -12.42 -13.99 11.43
N ARG A 121 -12.20 -15.29 11.41
CA ARG A 121 -13.12 -16.25 12.06
C ARG A 121 -13.18 -16.06 13.57
N ALA A 122 -12.05 -15.81 14.22
CA ALA A 122 -12.00 -15.49 15.64
C ALA A 122 -12.74 -14.18 15.94
N HIS A 123 -12.56 -13.15 15.14
CA HIS A 123 -13.28 -11.89 15.27
C HIS A 123 -14.80 -12.06 15.08
N GLU A 124 -15.25 -12.81 14.08
CA GLU A 124 -16.68 -13.11 13.86
C GLU A 124 -17.32 -13.83 15.06
N LEU A 125 -16.54 -14.63 15.79
CA LEU A 125 -16.95 -15.33 17.00
C LEU A 125 -16.88 -14.46 18.26
N GLY A 126 -16.39 -13.20 18.14
CA GLY A 126 -16.23 -12.28 19.27
C GLY A 126 -15.14 -12.71 20.25
N LEU A 127 -14.07 -13.36 19.76
CA LEU A 127 -12.98 -13.87 20.59
C LEU A 127 -11.86 -12.83 20.69
N GLU A 128 -11.36 -12.62 21.90
CA GLU A 128 -10.36 -11.60 22.21
C GLU A 128 -8.93 -12.12 22.15
N SER A 129 -8.75 -13.45 22.17
CA SER A 129 -7.42 -14.06 22.29
C SER A 129 -7.22 -15.22 21.33
N ILE A 130 -6.14 -15.13 20.55
CA ILE A 130 -5.81 -16.08 19.48
C ILE A 130 -4.44 -16.70 19.75
N LEU A 131 -4.38 -18.03 19.66
CA LEU A 131 -3.13 -18.76 19.54
C LEU A 131 -3.01 -19.28 18.11
N LEU A 132 -1.98 -18.87 17.39
CA LEU A 132 -1.66 -19.33 16.04
C LEU A 132 -0.49 -20.29 16.11
N LEU A 133 -0.71 -21.53 15.70
CA LEU A 133 0.39 -22.48 15.53
C LEU A 133 1.25 -22.06 14.34
N GLU A 134 2.55 -21.89 14.55
CA GLU A 134 3.48 -21.67 13.45
C GLU A 134 3.43 -22.88 12.49
N PRO A 135 3.16 -22.66 11.19
CA PRO A 135 3.22 -23.75 10.24
C PRO A 135 4.65 -24.27 10.13
N GLN A 136 4.85 -25.57 10.30
CA GLN A 136 6.19 -26.18 10.16
C GLN A 136 6.58 -26.32 8.68
N LEU A 137 6.87 -25.21 8.01
CA LEU A 137 7.15 -25.13 6.59
C LEU A 137 8.60 -24.70 6.35
N ALA A 138 9.54 -25.59 6.64
CA ALA A 138 10.98 -25.36 6.42
C ALA A 138 11.37 -25.06 4.95
N THR A 139 10.44 -25.19 4.02
CA THR A 139 10.67 -25.05 2.58
C THR A 139 10.39 -23.66 2.02
N LEU A 140 9.77 -22.75 2.79
CA LEU A 140 9.52 -21.40 2.30
C LEU A 140 10.79 -20.53 2.37
N PRO A 141 11.03 -19.66 1.35
CA PRO A 141 12.17 -18.75 1.37
C PRO A 141 12.16 -17.85 2.61
N GLY A 142 13.29 -17.68 3.29
CA GLY A 142 13.45 -16.81 4.46
C GLY A 142 13.22 -17.49 5.81
N GLY A 143 12.92 -18.79 5.85
CA GLY A 143 12.87 -19.58 7.08
C GLY A 143 11.77 -19.18 8.06
N ARG A 144 11.93 -19.58 9.34
CA ARG A 144 10.91 -19.40 10.39
C ARG A 144 10.66 -17.93 10.76
N GLU A 145 11.68 -17.10 10.74
CA GLU A 145 11.52 -15.65 10.99
C GLU A 145 10.61 -15.01 9.96
N ARG A 146 10.76 -15.40 8.69
CA ARG A 146 9.87 -14.92 7.62
C ARG A 146 8.43 -15.39 7.83
N LEU A 147 8.21 -16.62 8.27
CA LEU A 147 6.86 -17.11 8.60
C LEU A 147 6.22 -16.30 9.74
N VAL A 148 6.99 -15.94 10.76
CA VAL A 148 6.51 -15.06 11.85
C VAL A 148 6.11 -13.69 11.29
N GLU A 149 7.00 -13.05 10.52
CA GLU A 149 6.74 -11.75 9.90
C GLU A 149 5.45 -11.76 9.09
N GLU A 150 5.28 -12.75 8.22
CA GLU A 150 4.12 -12.88 7.36
C GLU A 150 2.82 -13.22 8.10
N SER A 151 2.94 -14.03 9.15
CA SER A 151 1.79 -14.37 9.99
C SER A 151 1.28 -13.14 10.75
N VAL A 152 2.16 -12.35 11.33
CA VAL A 152 1.80 -11.10 12.02
C VAL A 152 1.24 -10.08 11.03
N TYR A 153 1.90 -9.89 9.89
CA TYR A 153 1.42 -9.03 8.82
C TYR A 153 -0.01 -9.37 8.40
N ALA A 154 -0.27 -10.63 8.12
CA ALA A 154 -1.58 -11.10 7.69
C ALA A 154 -2.65 -10.95 8.79
N ALA A 155 -2.29 -11.23 10.05
CA ALA A 155 -3.18 -11.08 11.20
C ALA A 155 -3.64 -9.62 11.39
N CYS A 156 -2.71 -8.68 11.28
CA CYS A 156 -3.02 -7.25 11.38
C CYS A 156 -3.90 -6.77 10.21
N LEU A 157 -3.60 -7.19 8.96
CA LEU A 157 -4.41 -6.84 7.80
C LEU A 157 -5.83 -7.42 7.87
N ALA A 158 -6.00 -8.60 8.46
CA ALA A 158 -7.30 -9.27 8.56
C ALA A 158 -8.35 -8.45 9.33
N LEU A 159 -7.90 -7.58 10.23
CA LEU A 159 -8.75 -6.74 11.07
C LEU A 159 -8.95 -5.32 10.49
N TYR A 160 -8.23 -4.98 9.40
CA TYR A 160 -8.39 -3.66 8.78
C TYR A 160 -9.82 -3.41 8.33
N LYS A 161 -10.37 -2.30 8.76
CA LYS A 161 -11.68 -1.79 8.35
C LYS A 161 -11.59 -0.29 8.11
N TYR A 162 -12.17 0.18 7.02
CA TYR A 162 -12.42 1.59 6.80
C TYR A 162 -13.93 1.85 6.78
N ASP A 163 -14.41 2.67 7.70
CA ASP A 163 -15.84 2.91 7.85
C ASP A 163 -16.04 4.25 8.61
N LEU A 164 -16.82 5.13 8.04
CA LEU A 164 -17.24 6.40 8.64
C LEU A 164 -18.61 6.29 9.34
N LYS A 165 -19.17 5.08 9.42
CA LYS A 165 -20.45 4.85 10.09
C LYS A 165 -20.26 4.82 11.60
N LYS A 166 -21.33 5.14 12.32
CA LYS A 166 -21.37 4.91 13.75
C LYS A 166 -21.20 3.40 14.03
N PRO A 167 -20.39 3.03 15.03
CA PRO A 167 -20.25 1.63 15.42
C PRO A 167 -21.63 0.99 15.70
N ALA A 168 -21.82 -0.24 15.20
CA ALA A 168 -23.01 -1.01 15.54
C ALA A 168 -22.99 -1.34 17.06
N LYS A 169 -24.15 -1.26 17.73
CA LYS A 169 -24.24 -1.51 19.18
C LYS A 169 -23.75 -2.92 19.56
N ASP A 170 -23.92 -3.88 18.66
CA ASP A 170 -23.61 -5.30 18.86
C ASP A 170 -22.43 -5.75 17.98
N ALA A 171 -21.52 -4.84 17.61
CA ALA A 171 -20.32 -5.21 16.88
C ALA A 171 -19.46 -6.15 17.74
N PRO A 172 -18.96 -7.28 17.18
CA PRO A 172 -18.08 -8.17 17.93
C PRO A 172 -16.80 -7.42 18.34
N ALA A 173 -16.28 -7.74 19.52
CA ALA A 173 -15.00 -7.21 19.97
C ALA A 173 -13.89 -7.67 19.02
N ALA A 174 -12.94 -6.76 18.72
CA ALA A 174 -11.75 -7.15 17.97
C ALA A 174 -10.82 -7.98 18.87
N PRO A 175 -10.07 -8.96 18.28
CA PRO A 175 -9.03 -9.66 19.00
C PRO A 175 -8.03 -8.68 19.64
N GLN A 176 -7.76 -8.85 20.94
CA GLN A 176 -6.87 -7.97 21.70
C GLN A 176 -5.42 -8.43 21.59
N TRP A 177 -5.19 -9.74 21.47
CA TRP A 177 -3.85 -10.27 21.30
C TRP A 177 -3.82 -11.56 20.46
N LEU A 178 -2.70 -11.75 19.80
CA LEU A 178 -2.33 -12.96 19.07
C LEU A 178 -1.01 -13.46 19.60
N ALA A 179 -0.95 -14.74 19.99
CA ALA A 179 0.30 -15.40 20.26
C ALA A 179 0.67 -16.34 19.12
N VAL A 180 1.90 -16.22 18.61
CA VAL A 180 2.49 -17.22 17.72
C VAL A 180 3.07 -18.32 18.58
N ALA A 181 2.59 -19.54 18.38
CA ALA A 181 2.99 -20.73 19.14
C ALA A 181 3.98 -21.56 18.34
N PHE A 182 5.09 -21.90 18.98
CA PHE A 182 6.15 -22.75 18.43
C PHE A 182 6.12 -24.11 19.08
N GLU A 183 6.43 -25.15 18.32
CA GLU A 183 6.59 -26.48 18.86
C GLU A 183 7.89 -26.61 19.67
N GLY A 184 7.80 -27.14 20.89
CA GLY A 184 8.93 -27.21 21.84
C GLY A 184 9.24 -25.88 22.53
N ASP A 185 10.43 -25.78 23.12
CA ASP A 185 10.85 -24.62 23.91
C ASP A 185 11.59 -23.55 23.09
N PHE A 186 11.45 -23.58 21.76
CA PHE A 186 12.21 -22.72 20.85
C PHE A 186 11.37 -21.56 20.30
N VAL A 187 11.74 -20.35 20.68
CA VAL A 187 11.34 -19.12 19.96
C VAL A 187 12.52 -18.70 19.09
N PRO A 188 12.35 -18.44 17.79
CA PRO A 188 13.44 -17.95 16.94
C PRO A 188 14.11 -16.72 17.56
N ASP A 189 15.44 -16.67 17.58
CA ASP A 189 16.18 -15.53 18.15
C ASP A 189 15.75 -14.19 17.51
N GLY A 190 15.46 -14.18 16.21
CA GLY A 190 14.91 -13.04 15.46
C GLY A 190 13.38 -12.89 15.52
N GLY A 191 12.65 -13.74 16.26
CA GLY A 191 11.19 -13.80 16.21
C GLY A 191 10.50 -12.49 16.57
N GLN A 192 10.97 -11.80 17.62
CA GLN A 192 10.40 -10.50 18.02
C GLN A 192 10.67 -9.42 16.97
N GLN A 193 11.84 -9.41 16.37
CA GLN A 193 12.18 -8.47 15.30
C GLN A 193 11.34 -8.74 14.04
N ALA A 194 11.20 -10.02 13.68
CA ALA A 194 10.35 -10.44 12.57
C ALA A 194 8.87 -10.02 12.78
N ALA A 195 8.35 -10.22 13.99
CA ALA A 195 6.99 -9.77 14.33
C ALA A 195 6.82 -8.26 14.18
N ARG A 196 7.76 -7.46 14.72
CA ARG A 196 7.75 -6.00 14.57
C ARG A 196 7.80 -5.57 13.11
N ARG A 197 8.61 -6.23 12.28
CA ARG A 197 8.67 -5.97 10.83
C ARG A 197 7.34 -6.26 10.15
N GLY A 198 6.67 -7.37 10.51
CA GLY A 198 5.35 -7.71 10.01
C GLY A 198 4.28 -6.72 10.43
N GLU A 199 4.26 -6.33 11.70
CA GLU A 199 3.36 -5.30 12.24
C GLU A 199 3.56 -3.96 11.53
N ARG A 200 4.81 -3.49 11.40
CA ARG A 200 5.13 -2.24 10.72
C ARG A 200 4.73 -2.24 9.24
N ALA A 201 4.95 -3.36 8.55
CA ALA A 201 4.51 -3.50 7.15
C ALA A 201 2.98 -3.47 7.03
N ALA A 202 2.26 -4.08 7.96
CA ALA A 202 0.80 -4.03 7.99
C ALA A 202 0.28 -2.61 8.30
N GLU A 203 0.89 -1.90 9.26
CA GLU A 203 0.57 -0.51 9.57
C GLU A 203 0.74 0.40 8.35
N ALA A 204 1.83 0.22 7.58
CA ALA A 204 2.06 0.97 6.34
C ALA A 204 0.93 0.73 5.33
N VAL A 205 0.59 -0.52 5.05
CA VAL A 205 -0.50 -0.87 4.13
C VAL A 205 -1.85 -0.36 4.64
N CYS A 206 -2.15 -0.48 5.93
CA CYS A 206 -3.39 0.02 6.53
C CYS A 206 -3.46 1.55 6.46
N LEU A 207 -2.36 2.26 6.70
CA LEU A 207 -2.29 3.71 6.56
C LEU A 207 -2.53 4.15 5.11
N ALA A 208 -1.87 3.51 4.14
CA ALA A 208 -2.10 3.79 2.72
C ALA A 208 -3.58 3.57 2.34
N ARG A 209 -4.16 2.45 2.75
CA ARG A 209 -5.59 2.16 2.55
C ARG A 209 -6.51 3.20 3.18
N ARG A 210 -6.20 3.64 4.40
CA ARG A 210 -6.98 4.64 5.12
C ARG A 210 -7.01 5.97 4.38
N LEU A 211 -5.86 6.45 3.97
CA LEU A 211 -5.73 7.70 3.21
C LEU A 211 -6.53 7.64 1.90
N ASP A 212 -6.31 6.60 1.14
CA ASP A 212 -6.86 6.40 -0.19
C ASP A 212 -8.39 6.10 -0.19
N ASN A 213 -8.90 5.44 0.85
CA ASN A 213 -10.34 5.24 1.03
C ASN A 213 -11.07 6.50 1.50
N THR A 214 -10.35 7.49 2.04
CA THR A 214 -10.95 8.71 2.58
C THR A 214 -11.57 9.57 1.47
N PRO A 215 -12.85 9.95 1.59
CA PRO A 215 -13.50 10.80 0.60
C PRO A 215 -12.79 12.15 0.42
N SER A 216 -12.71 12.63 -0.82
CA SER A 216 -11.95 13.83 -1.18
C SER A 216 -12.43 15.13 -0.51
N ASN A 217 -13.68 15.18 -0.06
CA ASN A 217 -14.17 16.30 0.76
C ASN A 217 -13.57 16.32 2.17
N LEU A 218 -13.03 15.18 2.64
CA LEU A 218 -12.36 15.01 3.94
C LEU A 218 -10.83 14.94 3.80
N LEU A 219 -10.32 14.75 2.57
CA LEU A 219 -8.88 14.64 2.30
C LEU A 219 -8.51 15.37 0.99
N SER A 220 -8.64 16.70 0.99
CA SER A 220 -8.14 17.56 -0.09
C SER A 220 -6.61 17.67 -0.04
N PRO A 221 -5.93 18.27 -1.06
CA PRO A 221 -4.47 18.44 -1.01
C PRO A 221 -3.97 19.12 0.27
N ALA A 222 -4.66 20.14 0.76
CA ALA A 222 -4.30 20.83 2.01
C ALA A 222 -4.52 19.94 3.25
N LEU A 223 -5.63 19.19 3.31
CA LEU A 223 -5.91 18.28 4.42
C LEU A 223 -4.97 17.08 4.43
N LEU A 224 -4.56 16.59 3.26
CA LEU A 224 -3.51 15.57 3.16
C LEU A 224 -2.16 16.09 3.66
N ALA A 225 -1.84 17.38 3.38
CA ALA A 225 -0.63 18.00 3.90
C ALA A 225 -0.67 18.16 5.44
N GLU A 226 -1.82 18.55 6.00
CA GLU A 226 -2.02 18.62 7.46
C GLU A 226 -1.86 17.23 8.12
N GLU A 227 -2.45 16.18 7.52
CA GLU A 227 -2.30 14.80 8.01
C GLU A 227 -0.86 14.31 7.91
N ALA A 228 -0.16 14.61 6.79
CA ALA A 228 1.24 14.27 6.62
C ALA A 228 2.14 14.96 7.65
N GLN A 229 1.89 16.25 7.96
CA GLN A 229 2.61 16.97 9.00
C GLN A 229 2.41 16.35 10.39
N LYS A 230 1.18 15.94 10.71
CA LYS A 230 0.87 15.26 11.97
C LYS A 230 1.61 13.93 12.07
N LEU A 231 1.47 13.07 11.05
CA LEU A 231 2.13 11.76 11.00
C LEU A 231 3.67 11.89 11.06
N ALA A 232 4.22 12.90 10.38
CA ALA A 232 5.64 13.17 10.41
C ALA A 232 6.12 13.60 11.80
N ALA A 233 5.37 14.46 12.50
CA ALA A 233 5.70 14.88 13.86
C ALA A 233 5.67 13.70 14.84
N ASP A 234 4.66 12.84 14.73
CA ASP A 234 4.50 11.65 15.57
C ASP A 234 5.63 10.62 15.31
N ALA A 235 6.12 10.53 14.06
CA ALA A 235 7.19 9.62 13.65
C ALA A 235 8.61 10.23 13.73
N GLY A 236 8.76 11.49 14.09
CA GLY A 236 10.06 12.18 14.13
C GLY A 236 10.68 12.45 12.76
N LEU A 237 9.85 12.53 11.71
CA LEU A 237 10.27 12.88 10.34
C LEU A 237 10.30 14.40 10.13
N LYS A 238 11.22 14.85 9.28
CA LYS A 238 11.15 16.22 8.77
C LYS A 238 10.07 16.28 7.69
N CYS A 239 9.15 17.25 7.80
CA CYS A 239 8.10 17.50 6.83
C CYS A 239 8.20 18.94 6.30
N THR A 240 8.17 19.10 4.99
CA THR A 240 8.09 20.39 4.30
C THR A 240 6.89 20.37 3.37
N VAL A 241 6.08 21.41 3.41
CA VAL A 241 4.91 21.55 2.52
C VAL A 241 5.09 22.82 1.72
N LEU A 242 5.08 22.71 0.39
CA LEU A 242 5.06 23.83 -0.53
C LEU A 242 3.59 24.15 -0.86
N ASP A 243 3.19 25.41 -0.62
CA ASP A 243 1.90 25.92 -1.02
C ASP A 243 1.93 26.48 -2.46
N GLU A 244 0.83 27.08 -2.92
CA GLU A 244 0.71 27.61 -4.30
C GLU A 244 1.77 28.67 -4.62
N LYS A 245 2.14 29.49 -3.64
CA LYS A 245 3.14 30.52 -3.81
C LYS A 245 4.53 29.89 -3.95
N ASP A 246 4.84 28.96 -3.06
CA ASP A 246 6.11 28.23 -3.09
C ASP A 246 6.26 27.41 -4.39
N LEU A 247 5.16 26.79 -4.86
CA LEU A 247 5.12 26.06 -6.13
C LEU A 247 5.40 26.99 -7.32
N ALA A 248 4.80 28.19 -7.32
CA ALA A 248 5.01 29.17 -8.36
C ALA A 248 6.46 29.69 -8.35
N GLU A 249 7.02 29.97 -7.17
CA GLU A 249 8.42 30.37 -7.01
C GLU A 249 9.41 29.27 -7.44
N ALA A 250 9.04 27.99 -7.24
CA ALA A 250 9.80 26.84 -7.70
C ALA A 250 9.60 26.53 -9.21
N GLY A 251 8.70 27.24 -9.89
CA GLY A 251 8.39 27.04 -11.31
C GLY A 251 7.58 25.78 -11.62
N MET A 252 6.90 25.21 -10.62
CA MET A 252 6.11 23.98 -10.74
C MET A 252 4.74 24.25 -11.38
N ASN A 253 4.76 24.79 -12.60
CA ASN A 253 3.52 25.26 -13.21
C ASN A 253 2.68 24.10 -13.78
N CYS A 254 3.25 22.93 -14.04
CA CYS A 254 2.48 21.77 -14.46
C CYS A 254 1.59 21.27 -13.30
N LEU A 255 2.13 21.18 -12.07
CA LEU A 255 1.34 20.84 -10.88
C LEU A 255 0.28 21.92 -10.58
N LEU A 256 0.64 23.20 -10.72
CA LEU A 256 -0.31 24.31 -10.57
C LEU A 256 -1.42 24.25 -11.61
N ALA A 257 -1.11 23.97 -12.88
CA ALA A 257 -2.09 23.86 -13.95
C ALA A 257 -3.12 22.75 -13.70
N VAL A 258 -2.68 21.61 -13.17
CA VAL A 258 -3.59 20.52 -12.80
C VAL A 258 -4.63 20.99 -11.76
N GLY A 259 -4.17 21.70 -10.72
CA GLY A 259 -5.03 22.14 -9.62
C GLY A 259 -5.84 23.42 -9.88
N GLN A 260 -5.55 24.17 -10.94
CA GLN A 260 -6.13 25.52 -11.12
C GLN A 260 -7.64 25.54 -11.40
N GLY A 261 -8.22 24.40 -11.77
CA GLY A 261 -9.67 24.25 -11.95
C GLY A 261 -10.43 24.06 -10.63
N SER A 262 -9.75 23.68 -9.57
CA SER A 262 -10.33 23.45 -8.24
C SER A 262 -10.30 24.71 -7.37
N ALA A 263 -11.27 24.81 -6.45
CA ALA A 263 -11.20 25.77 -5.35
C ALA A 263 -10.25 25.32 -4.22
N ARG A 264 -9.63 24.14 -4.34
CA ARG A 264 -8.71 23.53 -3.39
C ARG A 264 -7.33 23.46 -4.04
N PRO A 265 -6.42 24.36 -3.62
CA PRO A 265 -5.15 24.52 -4.30
C PRO A 265 -4.20 23.33 -4.08
N PRO A 266 -3.29 23.10 -5.05
CA PRO A 266 -2.31 22.01 -4.97
C PRO A 266 -1.29 22.20 -3.84
N ARG A 267 -0.63 21.12 -3.48
CA ARG A 267 0.48 21.06 -2.52
C ARG A 267 1.56 20.11 -3.01
N LEU A 268 2.82 20.45 -2.73
CA LEU A 268 3.90 19.46 -2.76
C LEU A 268 4.26 19.14 -1.30
N ILE A 269 4.16 17.87 -0.91
CA ILE A 269 4.48 17.42 0.43
C ILE A 269 5.78 16.64 0.36
N VAL A 270 6.75 16.99 1.19
CA VAL A 270 8.06 16.35 1.25
C VAL A 270 8.31 15.85 2.65
N LEU A 271 8.60 14.57 2.78
CA LEU A 271 9.02 13.92 4.01
C LEU A 271 10.45 13.44 3.88
N GLU A 272 11.24 13.55 4.93
CA GLU A 272 12.62 13.10 4.95
C GLU A 272 12.89 12.27 6.21
N HIS A 273 13.28 11.02 6.00
CA HIS A 273 13.89 10.15 6.97
C HIS A 273 15.41 10.20 6.78
N ALA A 274 16.11 10.82 7.72
CA ALA A 274 17.56 11.00 7.68
C ALA A 274 18.13 10.71 9.09
N PRO A 275 18.33 9.41 9.43
CA PRO A 275 18.79 9.02 10.74
C PRO A 275 20.22 9.50 11.02
N GLU A 276 20.58 9.59 12.30
CA GLU A 276 21.90 10.05 12.73
C GLU A 276 23.02 9.23 12.06
N GLY A 277 23.99 9.94 11.48
CA GLY A 277 25.11 9.35 10.73
C GLY A 277 24.82 9.06 9.25
N HIS A 278 23.58 9.21 8.78
CA HIS A 278 23.17 8.94 7.39
C HIS A 278 22.66 10.19 6.64
N GLU A 279 22.75 11.37 7.25
CA GLU A 279 22.18 12.63 6.72
C GLU A 279 22.81 13.06 5.40
N GLN A 280 24.08 12.66 5.16
CA GLN A 280 24.82 13.01 3.94
C GLN A 280 24.78 11.92 2.86
N GLU A 281 24.13 10.79 3.14
CA GLU A 281 23.95 9.74 2.13
C GLU A 281 23.08 10.21 0.98
N LYS A 282 23.35 9.66 -0.20
CA LYS A 282 22.45 9.80 -1.34
C LYS A 282 21.12 9.10 -1.02
N PRO A 283 19.99 9.81 -0.95
CA PRO A 283 18.73 9.19 -0.57
C PRO A 283 18.17 8.29 -1.66
N LEU A 284 17.40 7.28 -1.25
CA LEU A 284 16.33 6.74 -2.07
C LEU A 284 15.21 7.77 -2.09
N VAL A 285 14.83 8.28 -3.27
CA VAL A 285 13.74 9.23 -3.43
C VAL A 285 12.52 8.54 -3.99
N LEU A 286 11.40 8.62 -3.27
CA LEU A 286 10.11 8.06 -3.64
C LEU A 286 9.18 9.22 -4.03
N VAL A 287 8.56 9.15 -5.22
CA VAL A 287 7.66 10.21 -5.71
C VAL A 287 6.27 9.61 -5.93
N GLY A 288 5.25 10.15 -5.29
CA GLY A 288 3.88 9.64 -5.36
C GLY A 288 2.92 10.60 -6.07
N LYS A 289 2.12 10.09 -7.00
CA LYS A 289 0.96 10.80 -7.54
C LYS A 289 -0.07 10.99 -6.43
N GLY A 290 -0.50 12.23 -6.20
CA GLY A 290 -1.41 12.62 -5.13
C GLY A 290 -2.65 13.35 -5.64
N ILE A 291 -3.30 12.88 -6.70
CA ILE A 291 -4.53 13.48 -7.20
C ILE A 291 -5.69 13.08 -6.29
N THR A 292 -6.04 13.96 -5.35
CA THR A 292 -7.02 13.66 -4.29
C THR A 292 -8.44 13.46 -4.82
N PHE A 293 -8.74 13.97 -6.00
CA PHE A 293 -9.90 13.61 -6.81
C PHE A 293 -9.65 13.95 -8.28
N ASP A 294 -9.97 13.03 -9.18
CA ASP A 294 -9.81 13.22 -10.61
C ASP A 294 -11.13 13.11 -11.36
N THR A 295 -11.60 14.25 -11.86
CA THR A 295 -12.76 14.29 -12.77
C THR A 295 -12.38 14.16 -14.23
N GLY A 296 -11.08 14.18 -14.55
CA GLY A 296 -10.55 14.38 -15.91
C GLY A 296 -10.43 15.86 -16.31
N GLY A 297 -10.84 16.78 -15.45
CA GLY A 297 -10.87 18.21 -15.77
C GLY A 297 -11.86 18.55 -16.89
N ILE A 298 -11.46 19.37 -17.88
CA ILE A 298 -12.28 19.71 -19.06
C ILE A 298 -12.55 18.46 -19.92
N CYS A 299 -11.61 17.51 -20.00
CA CYS A 299 -11.79 16.21 -20.64
C CYS A 299 -12.50 15.25 -19.69
N LEU A 300 -13.73 15.60 -19.31
CA LEU A 300 -14.50 15.00 -18.23
C LEU A 300 -14.69 13.50 -18.39
N LYS A 301 -14.36 12.75 -17.35
CA LYS A 301 -14.60 11.29 -17.26
C LYS A 301 -16.10 10.97 -17.28
N PRO A 302 -16.50 9.78 -17.76
CA PRO A 302 -17.86 9.27 -17.57
C PRO A 302 -18.24 9.20 -16.09
N ALA A 303 -19.49 9.47 -15.74
CA ALA A 303 -19.97 9.42 -14.34
C ALA A 303 -19.85 8.04 -13.69
N ALA A 304 -19.87 6.96 -14.51
CA ALA A 304 -19.73 5.59 -14.02
C ALA A 304 -18.37 5.40 -13.32
N ASN A 305 -18.41 4.95 -12.05
CA ASN A 305 -17.25 4.73 -11.19
C ASN A 305 -16.41 5.98 -10.84
N MET A 306 -16.82 7.20 -11.21
CA MET A 306 -16.08 8.42 -10.89
C MET A 306 -15.85 8.57 -9.37
N HIS A 307 -16.73 8.04 -8.52
CA HIS A 307 -16.56 8.06 -7.06
C HIS A 307 -15.31 7.31 -6.58
N ALA A 308 -14.79 6.38 -7.37
CA ALA A 308 -13.53 5.67 -7.07
C ALA A 308 -12.29 6.53 -7.37
N MET A 309 -12.44 7.64 -8.11
CA MET A 309 -11.34 8.56 -8.42
C MET A 309 -10.79 9.34 -7.21
N LYS A 310 -11.37 9.14 -6.03
CA LYS A 310 -10.72 9.50 -4.76
C LYS A 310 -9.43 8.70 -4.51
N GLY A 311 -9.32 7.51 -5.11
CA GLY A 311 -8.15 6.64 -5.07
C GLY A 311 -7.02 7.03 -6.03
N ASP A 312 -7.18 8.12 -6.79
CA ASP A 312 -6.14 8.59 -7.72
C ASP A 312 -4.93 9.25 -7.00
N MET A 313 -4.87 9.04 -5.71
CA MET A 313 -3.77 9.41 -4.82
C MET A 313 -3.06 8.21 -4.16
N SER A 314 -3.35 6.99 -4.59
CA SER A 314 -2.75 5.76 -4.03
C SER A 314 -1.22 5.81 -4.01
N GLY A 315 -0.60 6.43 -5.03
CA GLY A 315 0.85 6.63 -5.08
C GLY A 315 1.37 7.49 -3.92
N ALA A 316 0.74 8.63 -3.66
CA ALA A 316 1.09 9.50 -2.53
C ALA A 316 0.82 8.82 -1.18
N ALA A 317 -0.28 8.07 -1.07
CA ALA A 317 -0.61 7.32 0.13
C ALA A 317 0.45 6.24 0.43
N ALA A 318 0.90 5.50 -0.59
CA ALA A 318 1.97 4.51 -0.45
C ALA A 318 3.30 5.15 -0.03
N VAL A 319 3.68 6.28 -0.62
CA VAL A 319 4.90 7.01 -0.26
C VAL A 319 4.85 7.52 1.18
N LEU A 320 3.75 8.19 1.58
CA LEU A 320 3.58 8.68 2.96
C LEU A 320 3.68 7.55 3.99
N ALA A 321 2.95 6.46 3.74
CA ALA A 321 2.93 5.30 4.62
C ALA A 321 4.33 4.65 4.74
N THR A 322 5.05 4.56 3.62
CA THR A 322 6.43 4.06 3.59
C THR A 322 7.36 4.90 4.45
N LEU A 323 7.32 6.23 4.34
CA LEU A 323 8.20 7.10 5.14
C LEU A 323 7.93 6.97 6.65
N VAL A 324 6.65 6.90 7.05
CA VAL A 324 6.26 6.65 8.45
C VAL A 324 6.81 5.30 8.94
N ALA A 325 6.70 4.25 8.10
CA ALA A 325 7.21 2.93 8.43
C ALA A 325 8.75 2.89 8.52
N CYS A 326 9.46 3.59 7.62
CA CYS A 326 10.92 3.70 7.65
C CYS A 326 11.42 4.30 8.98
N ALA A 327 10.75 5.34 9.46
CA ALA A 327 11.07 5.93 10.76
C ALA A 327 10.79 4.97 11.92
N GLY A 328 9.65 4.27 11.87
CA GLY A 328 9.29 3.28 12.89
C GLY A 328 10.20 2.04 12.94
N ASP A 329 10.81 1.69 11.81
CA ASP A 329 11.84 0.64 11.71
C ASP A 329 13.26 1.14 12.06
N GLU A 330 13.43 2.45 12.29
CA GLU A 330 14.74 3.09 12.50
C GLU A 330 15.75 2.70 11.41
N LEU A 331 15.29 2.73 10.13
CA LEU A 331 16.11 2.27 9.01
C LEU A 331 17.43 3.05 8.93
N PRO A 332 18.60 2.38 8.88
CA PRO A 332 19.91 3.02 8.85
C PRO A 332 20.25 3.51 7.43
N ARG A 333 19.42 4.36 6.85
CA ARG A 333 19.61 4.99 5.53
C ARG A 333 18.69 6.17 5.31
N ARG A 334 19.08 7.04 4.41
CA ARG A 334 18.29 8.21 4.07
C ARG A 334 17.23 7.89 3.02
N VAL A 335 15.96 8.23 3.31
CA VAL A 335 14.83 8.07 2.39
C VAL A 335 14.07 9.41 2.32
N VAL A 336 13.71 9.83 1.12
CA VAL A 336 12.90 11.04 0.88
C VAL A 336 11.62 10.65 0.15
N GLY A 337 10.48 11.10 0.65
CA GLY A 337 9.17 10.93 0.02
C GLY A 337 8.64 12.27 -0.47
N ILE A 338 8.20 12.33 -1.72
CA ILE A 338 7.63 13.52 -2.35
C ILE A 338 6.24 13.17 -2.88
N MET A 339 5.23 13.94 -2.51
CA MET A 339 3.85 13.71 -2.94
C MET A 339 3.35 14.94 -3.69
N ALA A 340 3.07 14.80 -4.99
CA ALA A 340 2.54 15.84 -5.85
C ALA A 340 1.01 15.83 -5.78
N CYS A 341 0.42 16.71 -4.96
CA CYS A 341 -0.98 16.69 -4.60
C CYS A 341 -1.76 17.78 -5.30
N ALA A 342 -2.82 17.39 -6.02
CA ALA A 342 -3.76 18.30 -6.66
C ALA A 342 -5.17 17.69 -6.69
N GLU A 343 -6.17 18.50 -7.07
CA GLU A 343 -7.53 18.05 -7.37
C GLU A 343 -7.85 18.48 -8.80
N ASN A 344 -8.04 17.53 -9.71
CA ASN A 344 -8.30 17.80 -11.13
C ASN A 344 -9.80 17.99 -11.37
N MET A 345 -10.23 19.24 -11.48
CA MET A 345 -11.63 19.62 -11.57
C MET A 345 -11.92 20.48 -12.81
N PRO A 346 -13.12 20.36 -13.41
CA PRO A 346 -13.59 21.34 -14.37
C PRO A 346 -13.88 22.66 -13.64
N GLY A 347 -13.49 23.77 -14.25
CA GLY A 347 -13.70 25.09 -13.66
C GLY A 347 -13.42 26.21 -14.66
N GLY A 348 -13.77 27.43 -14.29
CA GLY A 348 -13.51 28.61 -15.14
C GLY A 348 -12.03 28.88 -15.40
N ASN A 349 -11.16 28.42 -14.50
CA ASN A 349 -9.71 28.55 -14.59
C ASN A 349 -9.00 27.26 -14.99
N ALA A 350 -9.73 26.15 -15.22
CA ALA A 350 -9.12 24.86 -15.51
C ALA A 350 -8.24 24.90 -16.76
N MET A 351 -7.15 24.11 -16.76
CA MET A 351 -6.33 23.88 -17.94
C MET A 351 -7.16 23.27 -19.08
N ARG A 352 -6.76 23.52 -20.30
CA ARG A 352 -7.51 23.13 -21.50
C ARG A 352 -6.61 22.40 -22.49
N PRO A 353 -7.16 21.51 -23.31
CA PRO A 353 -6.45 21.03 -24.48
C PRO A 353 -5.97 22.20 -25.36
N GLY A 354 -4.68 22.19 -25.75
CA GLY A 354 -4.02 23.26 -26.49
C GLY A 354 -3.29 24.28 -25.62
N ASP A 355 -3.47 24.26 -24.30
CA ASP A 355 -2.63 25.10 -23.41
C ASP A 355 -1.18 24.62 -23.43
N VAL A 356 -0.25 25.57 -23.31
CA VAL A 356 1.19 25.29 -23.17
C VAL A 356 1.65 25.79 -21.81
N VAL A 357 2.26 24.88 -21.01
CA VAL A 357 2.70 25.16 -19.66
C VAL A 357 4.21 24.96 -19.57
N ARG A 358 4.91 25.81 -18.82
CA ARG A 358 6.34 25.64 -18.57
C ARG A 358 6.55 24.83 -17.29
N ALA A 359 7.14 23.65 -17.41
CA ALA A 359 7.51 22.79 -16.30
C ALA A 359 8.66 23.37 -15.45
N ALA A 360 8.87 22.83 -14.27
CA ALA A 360 9.97 23.20 -13.37
C ALA A 360 11.36 22.99 -13.99
N SER A 361 11.50 22.05 -14.93
CA SER A 361 12.74 21.86 -15.73
C SER A 361 13.09 23.04 -16.60
N GLY A 362 12.09 23.84 -16.98
CA GLY A 362 12.18 24.93 -17.96
C GLY A 362 11.58 24.58 -19.31
N ASP A 363 11.33 23.30 -19.60
CA ASP A 363 10.72 22.85 -20.84
C ASP A 363 9.24 23.26 -20.89
N THR A 364 8.76 23.55 -22.09
CA THR A 364 7.35 23.81 -22.36
C THR A 364 6.63 22.51 -22.70
N VAL A 365 5.43 22.32 -22.13
CA VAL A 365 4.60 21.13 -22.27
C VAL A 365 3.27 21.50 -22.91
N GLU A 366 2.96 20.91 -24.07
CA GLU A 366 1.65 21.03 -24.69
C GLU A 366 0.66 20.06 -24.03
N ILE A 367 -0.48 20.59 -23.56
CA ILE A 367 -1.55 19.81 -22.96
C ILE A 367 -2.55 19.45 -24.07
N GLN A 368 -2.78 18.15 -24.31
CA GLN A 368 -3.78 17.67 -25.28
C GLN A 368 -4.97 16.99 -24.63
N ASN A 369 -4.79 16.47 -23.40
CA ASN A 369 -5.87 15.80 -22.65
C ASN A 369 -5.72 16.09 -21.16
N THR A 370 -6.69 16.78 -20.58
CA THR A 370 -6.65 17.14 -19.15
C THR A 370 -6.88 15.96 -18.20
N ASP A 371 -7.30 14.80 -18.72
CA ASP A 371 -7.41 13.51 -18.00
C ASP A 371 -6.07 12.73 -17.94
N ALA A 372 -5.00 13.34 -18.41
CA ALA A 372 -3.63 12.85 -18.27
C ALA A 372 -2.81 13.77 -17.34
N GLU A 373 -3.40 14.20 -16.27
CA GLU A 373 -2.93 15.18 -15.28
C GLU A 373 -1.82 14.64 -14.38
N GLY A 374 -1.87 13.33 -14.07
CA GLY A 374 -0.93 12.71 -13.13
C GLY A 374 0.52 12.86 -13.57
N ARG A 375 0.81 12.68 -14.85
CA ARG A 375 2.16 12.88 -15.40
C ARG A 375 2.62 14.33 -15.38
N LEU A 376 1.69 15.30 -15.48
CA LEU A 376 1.98 16.73 -15.34
C LEU A 376 2.37 17.08 -13.91
N ALA A 377 1.67 16.53 -12.91
CA ALA A 377 2.02 16.70 -11.51
C ALA A 377 3.37 16.04 -11.18
N LEU A 378 3.62 14.85 -11.73
CA LEU A 378 4.85 14.08 -11.47
C LEU A 378 6.08 14.70 -12.15
N CYS A 379 5.99 15.31 -13.35
CA CYS A 379 7.15 15.84 -14.04
C CYS A 379 7.83 16.96 -13.23
N ASP A 380 7.06 17.84 -12.61
CA ASP A 380 7.58 18.89 -11.73
C ASP A 380 8.20 18.31 -10.44
N ALA A 381 7.56 17.29 -9.86
CA ALA A 381 8.06 16.62 -8.66
C ALA A 381 9.37 15.85 -8.92
N LEU A 382 9.50 15.20 -10.09
CA LEU A 382 10.71 14.51 -10.51
C LEU A 382 11.88 15.48 -10.70
N ASP A 383 11.66 16.63 -11.36
CA ASP A 383 12.70 17.64 -11.51
C ASP A 383 13.09 18.25 -10.16
N TYR A 384 12.10 18.53 -9.29
CA TYR A 384 12.36 19.03 -7.94
C TYR A 384 13.21 18.05 -7.12
N ALA A 385 12.88 16.76 -7.16
CA ALA A 385 13.63 15.71 -6.49
C ALA A 385 15.13 15.76 -6.85
N GLN A 386 15.42 15.89 -8.14
CA GLN A 386 16.78 15.88 -8.67
C GLN A 386 17.52 17.22 -8.49
N LYS A 387 16.79 18.33 -8.26
CA LYS A 387 17.36 19.64 -7.91
C LYS A 387 17.75 19.73 -6.45
N GLN A 388 16.94 19.15 -5.56
CA GLN A 388 17.16 19.25 -4.12
C GLN A 388 18.15 18.21 -3.60
N TRP A 389 18.17 17.01 -4.22
CA TRP A 389 19.04 15.91 -3.80
C TRP A 389 19.84 15.35 -4.98
N THR A 390 20.93 14.66 -4.65
CA THR A 390 21.61 13.74 -5.57
C THR A 390 21.17 12.32 -5.22
N PRO A 391 20.06 11.80 -5.80
CA PRO A 391 19.49 10.54 -5.36
C PRO A 391 20.39 9.34 -5.70
N ALA A 392 20.35 8.30 -4.88
CA ALA A 392 20.87 6.96 -5.22
C ALA A 392 20.00 6.32 -6.30
N ALA A 393 18.68 6.48 -6.17
CA ALA A 393 17.67 6.15 -7.17
C ALA A 393 16.42 7.00 -6.94
N VAL A 394 15.62 7.19 -7.98
CA VAL A 394 14.27 7.79 -7.91
C VAL A 394 13.27 6.72 -8.34
N VAL A 395 12.26 6.47 -7.52
CA VAL A 395 11.13 5.59 -7.86
C VAL A 395 9.85 6.38 -7.76
N ASP A 396 9.14 6.56 -8.87
CA ASP A 396 7.81 7.14 -8.81
C ASP A 396 6.71 6.07 -8.92
N ILE A 397 5.60 6.32 -8.25
CA ILE A 397 4.47 5.41 -8.16
C ILE A 397 3.16 6.18 -8.39
N ALA A 398 2.32 5.67 -9.30
CA ALA A 398 1.12 6.36 -9.71
C ALA A 398 0.05 5.43 -10.28
N THR A 399 -1.20 5.76 -10.02
CA THR A 399 -2.36 5.30 -10.80
C THR A 399 -2.39 6.07 -12.13
N LEU A 400 -1.46 5.71 -13.03
CA LEU A 400 -1.15 6.61 -14.13
C LEU A 400 -1.97 6.36 -15.38
N THR A 401 -2.14 5.08 -15.77
CA THR A 401 -2.78 4.81 -17.06
C THR A 401 -3.77 3.65 -17.03
N GLY A 402 -4.97 3.91 -17.55
CA GLY A 402 -5.90 2.82 -17.86
C GLY A 402 -5.34 1.83 -18.88
N ALA A 403 -4.39 2.25 -19.71
CA ALA A 403 -3.71 1.38 -20.68
C ALA A 403 -2.89 0.28 -19.97
N CYS A 404 -2.23 0.59 -18.86
CA CYS A 404 -1.53 -0.39 -18.02
C CYS A 404 -2.51 -1.42 -17.44
N ALA A 405 -3.63 -0.95 -16.88
CA ALA A 405 -4.67 -1.83 -16.35
C ALA A 405 -5.27 -2.75 -17.43
N VAL A 406 -5.46 -2.25 -18.66
CA VAL A 406 -5.92 -3.08 -19.80
C VAL A 406 -4.89 -4.13 -20.20
N ALA A 407 -3.59 -3.78 -20.14
CA ALA A 407 -2.52 -4.69 -20.55
C ALA A 407 -2.24 -5.79 -19.51
N LEU A 408 -2.21 -5.45 -18.21
CA LEU A 408 -1.73 -6.32 -17.14
C LEU A 408 -2.85 -6.82 -16.21
N GLY A 409 -4.05 -6.26 -16.29
CA GLY A 409 -5.18 -6.63 -15.44
C GLY A 409 -5.07 -6.05 -14.03
N THR A 410 -5.63 -6.79 -13.04
CA THR A 410 -5.82 -6.30 -11.67
C THR A 410 -4.93 -7.01 -10.63
N GLN A 411 -3.92 -7.74 -11.07
CA GLN A 411 -3.03 -8.51 -10.18
C GLN A 411 -1.55 -8.16 -10.37
N VAL A 412 -1.22 -7.38 -11.38
CA VAL A 412 0.15 -7.07 -11.76
C VAL A 412 0.25 -5.60 -12.14
N ALA A 413 1.19 -4.88 -11.52
CA ALA A 413 1.51 -3.49 -11.84
C ALA A 413 2.54 -3.40 -12.96
N GLY A 414 2.54 -2.28 -13.69
CA GLY A 414 3.57 -1.98 -14.68
C GLY A 414 4.85 -1.46 -14.04
N LEU A 415 5.99 -1.94 -14.52
CA LEU A 415 7.32 -1.46 -14.13
C LEU A 415 8.04 -0.93 -15.37
N PHE A 416 8.36 0.34 -15.40
CA PHE A 416 9.18 0.97 -16.44
C PHE A 416 10.52 1.39 -15.85
N CYS A 417 11.59 0.79 -16.30
CA CYS A 417 12.94 1.04 -15.81
C CYS A 417 13.96 0.66 -16.89
N ASP A 418 15.00 1.48 -17.07
CA ASP A 418 16.12 1.20 -17.98
C ASP A 418 17.40 0.76 -17.23
N ASP A 419 17.32 0.57 -15.91
CA ASP A 419 18.36 -0.01 -15.06
C ASP A 419 17.90 -1.40 -14.59
N ASP A 420 18.46 -2.45 -15.17
CA ASP A 420 18.09 -3.84 -14.88
C ASP A 420 18.27 -4.20 -13.39
N ALA A 421 19.30 -3.66 -12.74
CA ALA A 421 19.54 -3.93 -11.32
C ALA A 421 18.47 -3.29 -10.43
N LEU A 422 18.07 -2.05 -10.71
CA LEU A 422 16.97 -1.39 -10.00
C LEU A 422 15.65 -2.11 -10.25
N ALA A 423 15.37 -2.52 -11.49
CA ALA A 423 14.18 -3.26 -11.83
C ALA A 423 14.09 -4.59 -11.07
N GLU A 424 15.21 -5.31 -10.94
CA GLU A 424 15.24 -6.57 -10.18
C GLU A 424 15.09 -6.34 -8.67
N HIS A 425 15.70 -5.28 -8.08
CA HIS A 425 15.48 -4.92 -6.69
C HIS A 425 14.00 -4.61 -6.40
N ILE A 426 13.33 -3.87 -7.29
CA ILE A 426 11.89 -3.57 -7.15
C ILE A 426 11.05 -4.85 -7.24
N ARG A 427 11.34 -5.73 -8.20
CA ARG A 427 10.62 -7.00 -8.36
C ARG A 427 10.82 -7.93 -7.16
N ALA A 428 12.05 -8.00 -6.64
CA ALA A 428 12.35 -8.78 -5.43
C ALA A 428 11.61 -8.22 -4.21
N ALA A 429 11.61 -6.91 -4.01
CA ALA A 429 10.85 -6.24 -2.95
C ALA A 429 9.33 -6.50 -3.10
N GLY A 430 8.80 -6.41 -4.32
CA GLY A 430 7.41 -6.72 -4.63
C GLY A 430 7.06 -8.18 -4.32
N ALA A 431 7.91 -9.13 -4.71
CA ALA A 431 7.71 -10.55 -4.41
C ALA A 431 7.66 -10.83 -2.90
N VAL A 432 8.50 -10.13 -2.12
CA VAL A 432 8.45 -10.15 -0.66
C VAL A 432 7.11 -9.62 -0.15
N GLY A 433 6.59 -8.54 -0.75
CA GLY A 433 5.31 -7.92 -0.40
C GLY A 433 4.08 -8.70 -0.85
N GLY A 434 4.21 -9.63 -1.79
CA GLY A 434 3.06 -10.24 -2.50
C GLY A 434 2.47 -9.30 -3.55
N GLU A 435 3.24 -8.31 -4.00
CA GLU A 435 2.88 -7.30 -4.99
C GLU A 435 3.66 -7.56 -6.29
N ASN A 436 2.96 -7.94 -7.35
CA ASN A 436 3.61 -8.35 -8.59
C ASN A 436 3.85 -7.16 -9.51
N TYR A 437 5.04 -7.10 -10.09
CA TYR A 437 5.44 -6.11 -11.09
C TYR A 437 5.91 -6.79 -12.36
N TRP A 438 5.47 -6.26 -13.52
CA TRP A 438 5.88 -6.76 -14.82
C TRP A 438 6.58 -5.66 -15.60
N PRO A 439 7.82 -5.90 -16.07
CA PRO A 439 8.55 -4.93 -16.88
C PRO A 439 7.84 -4.64 -18.20
N LEU A 440 7.62 -3.36 -18.46
CA LEU A 440 7.14 -2.84 -19.73
C LEU A 440 8.24 -1.97 -20.37
N PRO A 441 8.36 -1.95 -21.71
CA PRO A 441 9.49 -1.33 -22.38
C PRO A 441 9.41 0.21 -22.39
N LEU A 442 10.55 0.89 -22.21
CA LEU A 442 10.78 2.27 -22.57
C LEU A 442 11.26 2.31 -24.04
N TRP A 443 10.33 2.13 -25.00
CA TRP A 443 10.66 1.96 -26.40
C TRP A 443 10.96 3.30 -27.08
N LYS A 444 12.25 3.60 -27.33
CA LYS A 444 12.73 4.88 -27.89
C LYS A 444 12.03 5.31 -29.18
N GLY A 445 11.61 4.36 -30.02
CA GLY A 445 10.87 4.66 -31.25
C GLY A 445 9.53 5.36 -31.04
N TYR A 446 9.02 5.41 -29.79
CA TYR A 446 7.81 6.14 -29.43
C TYR A 446 8.05 7.54 -28.89
N GLU A 447 9.29 7.98 -28.70
CA GLU A 447 9.63 9.34 -28.32
C GLU A 447 9.14 10.36 -29.36
N ASP A 448 9.21 10.00 -30.65
CA ASP A 448 8.70 10.84 -31.74
C ASP A 448 7.19 11.13 -31.62
N ASN A 449 6.43 10.28 -30.94
CA ASN A 449 5.00 10.49 -30.72
C ASN A 449 4.70 11.55 -29.67
N LEU A 450 5.71 11.99 -28.92
CA LEU A 450 5.61 13.05 -27.92
C LEU A 450 6.13 14.40 -28.42
N LYS A 451 6.45 14.54 -29.71
CA LYS A 451 6.83 15.81 -30.33
C LYS A 451 5.63 16.75 -30.41
N SER A 452 5.87 18.03 -30.18
CA SER A 452 4.90 19.10 -30.35
C SER A 452 5.39 20.09 -31.41
N GLU A 453 4.48 20.71 -32.13
CA GLU A 453 4.77 21.79 -33.07
C GLU A 453 4.86 23.17 -32.37
N VAL A 454 4.41 23.25 -31.09
CA VAL A 454 4.27 24.52 -30.37
C VAL A 454 4.98 24.55 -29.02
N ALA A 455 5.47 23.41 -28.55
CA ALA A 455 6.17 23.24 -27.27
C ALA A 455 7.36 22.29 -27.41
N ASP A 456 8.19 22.19 -26.37
CA ASP A 456 9.34 21.28 -26.37
C ASP A 456 8.89 19.81 -26.34
N ILE A 457 7.75 19.52 -25.67
CA ILE A 457 7.17 18.18 -25.60
C ILE A 457 5.64 18.23 -25.51
N CYS A 458 4.96 17.25 -26.10
CA CYS A 458 3.55 16.98 -25.88
C CYS A 458 3.40 15.92 -24.77
N HIS A 459 2.46 16.12 -23.84
CA HIS A 459 2.29 15.16 -22.74
C HIS A 459 1.51 13.89 -23.12
N MET A 460 0.95 13.83 -24.33
CA MET A 460 0.18 12.70 -24.85
C MET A 460 0.77 12.17 -26.14
N GLY A 461 0.81 10.86 -26.27
CA GLY A 461 0.99 10.14 -27.52
C GLY A 461 -0.30 9.47 -27.97
N PRO A 462 -0.27 8.71 -29.08
CA PRO A 462 -1.39 7.88 -29.53
C PRO A 462 -1.92 6.95 -28.43
N ARG A 463 -3.18 6.51 -28.58
CA ARG A 463 -3.83 5.60 -27.63
C ARG A 463 -3.08 4.27 -27.51
N GLU A 464 -2.58 3.75 -28.63
CA GLU A 464 -1.75 2.55 -28.70
C GLU A 464 -0.43 2.80 -27.99
N GLY A 465 -0.06 1.92 -27.09
CA GLY A 465 1.14 2.11 -26.25
C GLY A 465 1.02 3.23 -25.19
N GLY A 466 -0.18 3.60 -24.80
CA GLY A 466 -0.45 4.73 -23.90
C GLY A 466 0.33 4.70 -22.59
N ALA A 467 0.54 3.53 -21.99
CA ALA A 467 1.38 3.40 -20.80
C ALA A 467 2.86 3.68 -21.08
N ILE A 468 3.37 3.24 -22.24
CA ILE A 468 4.75 3.51 -22.66
C ILE A 468 4.95 5.01 -22.92
N HIS A 469 4.01 5.68 -23.60
CA HIS A 469 4.07 7.12 -23.83
C HIS A 469 4.06 7.91 -22.52
N ALA A 470 3.25 7.48 -21.54
CA ALA A 470 3.23 8.10 -20.22
C ALA A 470 4.59 7.98 -19.50
N ALA A 471 5.18 6.78 -19.52
CA ALA A 471 6.49 6.53 -18.93
C ALA A 471 7.62 7.29 -19.66
N LEU A 472 7.58 7.36 -21.00
CA LEU A 472 8.56 8.14 -21.78
C LEU A 472 8.43 9.66 -21.53
N PHE A 473 7.21 10.16 -21.35
CA PHE A 473 7.01 11.55 -20.92
C PHE A 473 7.66 11.80 -19.56
N LEU A 474 7.47 10.94 -18.56
CA LEU A 474 8.13 11.07 -17.26
C LEU A 474 9.66 10.97 -17.39
N LYS A 475 10.16 10.01 -18.20
CA LYS A 475 11.58 9.81 -18.44
C LYS A 475 12.26 11.07 -19.01
N HIS A 476 11.57 11.87 -19.83
CA HIS A 476 12.08 13.14 -20.35
C HIS A 476 12.53 14.10 -19.23
N PHE A 477 11.89 14.06 -18.06
CA PHE A 477 12.21 14.89 -16.90
C PHE A 477 13.23 14.24 -15.94
N VAL A 478 13.73 13.06 -16.29
CA VAL A 478 14.79 12.37 -15.54
C VAL A 478 16.14 12.72 -16.16
N ARG A 479 17.06 13.29 -15.37
CA ARG A 479 18.39 13.69 -15.82
C ARG A 479 19.25 12.48 -16.17
N GLU A 480 20.17 12.69 -17.10
CA GLU A 480 21.13 11.68 -17.47
C GLU A 480 21.93 11.19 -16.24
N GLY A 481 22.12 9.87 -16.13
CA GLY A 481 22.85 9.24 -15.03
C GLY A 481 22.04 9.04 -13.73
N VAL A 482 20.80 9.50 -13.66
CA VAL A 482 19.90 9.21 -12.54
C VAL A 482 19.22 7.87 -12.76
N ARG A 483 19.41 6.93 -11.83
CA ARG A 483 18.69 5.66 -11.80
C ARG A 483 17.21 5.92 -11.49
N TRP A 484 16.32 5.48 -12.36
CA TRP A 484 14.89 5.79 -12.23
C TRP A 484 14.01 4.60 -12.61
N ALA A 485 12.89 4.49 -11.89
CA ALA A 485 11.81 3.56 -12.22
C ALA A 485 10.45 4.23 -12.02
N HIS A 486 9.51 3.93 -12.92
CA HIS A 486 8.09 4.26 -12.78
C HIS A 486 7.27 3.00 -12.51
N LEU A 487 6.41 3.08 -11.48
CA LEU A 487 5.46 2.03 -11.09
C LEU A 487 4.05 2.47 -11.42
N ASP A 488 3.45 1.89 -12.48
CA ASP A 488 2.06 2.17 -12.85
C ASP A 488 1.13 1.17 -12.17
N ILE A 489 0.44 1.64 -11.13
CA ILE A 489 -0.43 0.85 -10.26
C ILE A 489 -1.93 1.01 -10.57
N ALA A 490 -2.29 1.64 -11.69
CA ALA A 490 -3.68 1.93 -12.06
C ALA A 490 -4.60 0.70 -12.16
N GLY A 491 -4.04 -0.51 -12.31
CA GLY A 491 -4.82 -1.75 -12.37
C GLY A 491 -4.98 -2.46 -11.04
N VAL A 492 -4.15 -2.14 -10.04
CA VAL A 492 -3.98 -2.93 -8.80
C VAL A 492 -4.32 -2.17 -7.52
N ASP A 493 -4.55 -0.88 -7.62
CA ASP A 493 -4.83 0.03 -6.50
C ASP A 493 -6.19 -0.23 -5.82
N TRP A 494 -7.17 -0.80 -6.54
CA TRP A 494 -8.55 -0.91 -6.09
C TRP A 494 -9.11 -2.33 -6.16
N ALA A 495 -9.49 -2.89 -5.01
CA ALA A 495 -10.13 -4.19 -4.90
C ALA A 495 -11.66 -4.05 -5.12
N THR A 496 -12.19 -4.76 -6.11
CA THR A 496 -13.64 -4.83 -6.38
C THR A 496 -14.34 -5.94 -5.62
N LYS A 497 -13.57 -6.88 -5.04
CA LYS A 497 -14.07 -8.00 -4.25
C LYS A 497 -13.27 -8.12 -2.95
N LYS A 498 -13.98 -8.43 -1.85
CA LYS A 498 -13.34 -8.71 -0.56
C LYS A 498 -12.54 -10.02 -0.64
N THR A 499 -11.33 -10.00 -0.06
CA THR A 499 -10.52 -11.20 0.24
C THR A 499 -10.27 -11.28 1.75
N ALA A 500 -9.56 -12.30 2.21
CA ALA A 500 -9.16 -12.38 3.61
C ALA A 500 -8.18 -11.26 4.02
N LEU A 501 -7.38 -10.76 3.08
CA LEU A 501 -6.34 -9.75 3.33
C LEU A 501 -6.77 -8.32 2.96
N CYS A 502 -7.84 -8.16 2.18
CA CYS A 502 -8.24 -6.85 1.67
C CYS A 502 -9.76 -6.75 1.55
N PRO A 503 -10.40 -5.74 2.18
CA PRO A 503 -11.79 -5.42 1.91
C PRO A 503 -11.95 -4.82 0.50
N VAL A 504 -13.19 -4.56 0.08
CA VAL A 504 -13.46 -3.73 -1.12
C VAL A 504 -12.96 -2.31 -0.88
N GLY A 505 -12.28 -1.74 -1.86
CA GLY A 505 -11.68 -0.41 -1.78
C GLY A 505 -10.18 -0.44 -2.05
N SER A 506 -9.44 0.51 -1.51
CA SER A 506 -7.99 0.60 -1.67
C SER A 506 -7.26 -0.66 -1.21
N THR A 507 -6.35 -1.13 -2.04
CA THR A 507 -5.47 -2.28 -1.73
C THR A 507 -4.27 -1.87 -0.87
N GLY A 508 -3.87 -0.60 -0.89
CA GLY A 508 -2.62 -0.09 -0.32
C GLY A 508 -1.38 -0.58 -1.09
N PHE A 509 -1.57 -0.99 -2.35
CA PHE A 509 -0.51 -1.50 -3.22
C PHE A 509 0.65 -0.51 -3.34
N GLY A 510 1.86 -1.02 -3.30
CA GLY A 510 3.09 -0.27 -3.35
C GLY A 510 3.67 0.08 -1.98
N ALA A 511 2.86 0.28 -0.95
CA ALA A 511 3.37 0.65 0.37
C ALA A 511 4.36 -0.39 0.93
N ARG A 512 4.05 -1.68 0.79
CA ARG A 512 4.94 -2.75 1.23
C ARG A 512 6.15 -2.88 0.31
N THR A 513 5.98 -2.81 -1.01
CA THR A 513 7.12 -2.87 -1.95
C THR A 513 8.12 -1.75 -1.69
N LEU A 514 7.65 -0.51 -1.54
CA LEU A 514 8.53 0.63 -1.27
C LEU A 514 9.25 0.50 0.07
N LEU A 515 8.57 -0.03 1.10
CA LEU A 515 9.19 -0.32 2.40
C LEU A 515 10.26 -1.40 2.28
N GLU A 516 10.00 -2.51 1.60
CA GLU A 516 10.98 -3.58 1.38
C GLU A 516 12.16 -3.11 0.52
N LEU A 517 11.90 -2.26 -0.48
CA LEU A 517 12.95 -1.63 -1.27
C LEU A 517 13.84 -0.73 -0.40
N ALA A 518 13.22 0.06 0.50
CA ALA A 518 13.95 0.88 1.46
C ALA A 518 14.77 0.03 2.45
N ARG A 519 14.25 -1.10 2.90
CA ARG A 519 14.93 -2.07 3.79
C ARG A 519 16.13 -2.74 3.10
N GLY A 520 15.96 -3.18 1.85
CA GLY A 520 16.98 -3.90 1.06
C GLY A 520 18.09 -3.02 0.50
N GLY A 521 17.80 -1.76 0.20
CA GLY A 521 18.67 -0.82 -0.52
C GLY A 521 18.56 -0.97 -2.05
N VAL A 522 19.09 0.03 -2.77
CA VAL A 522 19.07 0.15 -4.23
C VAL A 522 20.48 0.28 -4.82
#